data_5d135d1a78db9a9cba53fcce4c788723
#
_entry.id   5d135d1a78db9a9cba53fcce4c788723
#
_cell.length_a   1.000
_cell.length_b   1.000
_cell.length_c   1.000
_cell.angle_alpha   90.00
_cell.angle_beta   90.00
_cell.angle_gamma   90.00
#
_symmetry.space_group_name_H-M   'P 1'
#
loop_
_entity.id
_entity.type
_entity.pdbx_description
1 polymer ?
#
loop_
_entity_poly.entity_id
_entity_poly.type
_entity_poly.pdbx_seq_one_letter_code
_entity_poly.pdbx_strand_id
1 'polypeptide(L)'
;MKRTHGRPVSLIKEEKMSYQPENITDILSRGVRESLFSKHLELVPQLNEVYELELAYYESKILTDEEIIRNGAYFARVGNTLTRHFLVCSGEPVRLPQHSSSRLRSFFQTNQFKTGYATHGLFPYRGKFHPQMIKGVINVMGLKPGDTVLDPMMGSGTVLIEAKLMGIKSVGVDASPFCRFMTQVKLDALTVPLTPVREALKNCRSVYDYFVKLAGQPNQGSKKRFGRDSGDLFSIRDSGDKYVPRSASRVDLPWGSEIPEVYNFLLLAYLDGAGYSERSDRKSPYDQFHAILERYLFVAEKVQLVLAGAESELAESKALEGDARCLPIQDSSSIDGIIFSPPYSFAIDYLENDSFHLNFLGTDIDRLREEMIGLRGRTLRQKFELYETDMEKVLSECARVLRPGRICTIVVGTNKNQLSKILEVPPGEVKGIDELLVELGKPHGLNLIRKLSRQITGMANTMRTEFIVLLQRR
;
A
#
# COMPACT_ATOMS: atom_id res chain seq x y z
N MET A 1 67.46 39.08 -20.82
CA MET A 1 66.52 38.21 -21.58
C MET A 1 65.69 37.40 -20.61
N LYS A 2 64.50 37.90 -20.25
CA LYS A 2 63.55 37.17 -19.41
C LYS A 2 62.37 36.79 -20.28
N ARG A 3 62.17 35.51 -20.46
CA ARG A 3 61.01 34.92 -21.18
C ARG A 3 59.75 35.02 -20.27
N THR A 4 58.75 35.73 -20.71
CA THR A 4 57.45 35.80 -20.13
C THR A 4 56.65 34.54 -20.51
N HIS A 5 56.29 33.71 -19.51
CA HIS A 5 55.40 32.57 -19.71
C HIS A 5 53.96 33.09 -19.74
N GLY A 6 53.33 32.91 -20.87
CA GLY A 6 51.91 33.07 -21.00
C GLY A 6 51.14 32.00 -20.18
N ARG A 7 50.15 32.43 -19.39
CA ARG A 7 49.24 31.53 -18.70
C ARG A 7 48.34 30.83 -19.74
N PRO A 8 48.12 29.52 -19.63
CA PRO A 8 47.16 28.85 -20.45
C PRO A 8 45.74 29.31 -20.08
N VAL A 9 44.96 29.63 -21.11
CA VAL A 9 43.53 29.89 -21.05
C VAL A 9 42.86 28.68 -20.38
N SER A 10 42.18 28.90 -19.27
CA SER A 10 41.40 27.88 -18.61
C SER A 10 40.30 27.41 -19.57
N LEU A 11 40.44 26.20 -20.06
CA LEU A 11 39.35 25.46 -20.67
C LEU A 11 38.18 25.40 -19.64
N ILE A 12 37.15 26.16 -19.91
CA ILE A 12 35.86 25.99 -19.27
C ILE A 12 35.50 24.53 -19.56
N LYS A 13 35.52 23.69 -18.52
CA LYS A 13 34.86 22.39 -18.58
C LYS A 13 33.39 22.68 -18.82
N GLU A 14 32.94 22.49 -20.05
CA GLU A 14 31.54 22.22 -20.30
C GLU A 14 31.17 21.02 -19.42
N GLU A 15 30.55 21.27 -18.26
CA GLU A 15 29.76 20.26 -17.59
C GLU A 15 28.72 19.84 -18.62
N LYS A 16 28.96 18.66 -19.20
CA LYS A 16 27.88 17.91 -19.85
C LYS A 16 26.86 17.67 -18.76
N MET A 17 25.92 18.60 -18.59
CA MET A 17 24.64 18.32 -17.96
C MET A 17 24.07 17.14 -18.72
N SER A 18 24.23 15.93 -18.20
CA SER A 18 23.47 14.79 -18.65
C SER A 18 22.01 15.15 -18.35
N TYR A 19 21.28 15.59 -19.34
CA TYR A 19 19.85 15.76 -19.25
C TYR A 19 19.25 14.39 -18.96
N GLN A 20 18.96 14.14 -17.69
CA GLN A 20 18.08 13.06 -17.28
C GLN A 20 16.73 13.69 -17.12
N PRO A 21 15.75 13.35 -17.97
CA PRO A 21 14.40 13.89 -17.81
C PRO A 21 13.91 13.45 -16.43
N GLU A 22 13.72 14.40 -15.53
CA GLU A 22 13.29 14.15 -14.15
C GLU A 22 11.86 13.61 -14.09
N ASN A 23 11.06 13.90 -15.12
CA ASN A 23 9.70 13.44 -15.28
C ASN A 23 9.22 13.49 -16.72
N ILE A 24 8.09 12.84 -17.03
CA ILE A 24 7.55 12.79 -18.38
C ILE A 24 7.10 14.16 -18.90
N THR A 25 6.78 15.10 -18.03
CA THR A 25 6.37 16.45 -18.41
C THR A 25 7.51 17.25 -18.99
N ASP A 26 8.77 16.91 -18.67
CA ASP A 26 9.97 17.52 -19.23
C ASP A 26 10.28 17.00 -20.64
N ILE A 27 9.82 15.76 -20.93
CA ILE A 27 9.95 15.16 -22.27
C ILE A 27 8.90 15.72 -23.23
N LEU A 28 7.72 16.07 -22.71
CA LEU A 28 6.65 16.62 -23.54
C LEU A 28 6.98 18.06 -23.95
N SER A 29 6.90 18.33 -25.25
CA SER A 29 6.95 19.70 -25.71
C SER A 29 5.81 20.51 -25.05
N ARG A 30 6.09 21.79 -24.75
CA ARG A 30 5.10 22.67 -24.11
C ARG A 30 3.77 22.68 -24.85
N GLY A 31 3.78 22.66 -26.19
CA GLY A 31 2.59 22.60 -26.99
C GLY A 31 1.78 21.32 -26.86
N VAL A 32 2.42 20.16 -26.68
CA VAL A 32 1.73 18.89 -26.46
C VAL A 32 1.05 18.90 -25.07
N ARG A 33 1.73 19.38 -24.04
CA ARG A 33 1.14 19.52 -22.70
C ARG A 33 -0.09 20.44 -22.72
N GLU A 34 0.02 21.61 -23.37
CA GLU A 34 -1.06 22.59 -23.47
C GLU A 34 -2.24 22.10 -24.33
N SER A 35 -2.01 21.11 -25.22
CA SER A 35 -3.08 20.47 -26.01
C SER A 35 -3.81 19.36 -25.25
N LEU A 36 -3.12 18.69 -24.29
CA LEU A 36 -3.71 17.60 -23.50
C LEU A 36 -4.50 18.12 -22.29
N PHE A 37 -4.02 19.17 -21.64
CA PHE A 37 -4.57 19.67 -20.38
C PHE A 37 -4.94 21.15 -20.48
N SER A 38 -6.02 21.53 -19.81
CA SER A 38 -6.42 22.92 -19.66
C SER A 38 -5.33 23.71 -18.88
N LYS A 39 -5.08 24.97 -19.27
CA LYS A 39 -3.99 25.80 -18.73
C LYS A 39 -4.04 26.02 -17.23
N HIS A 40 -5.24 25.90 -16.61
CA HIS A 40 -5.41 26.05 -15.16
C HIS A 40 -5.09 24.78 -14.38
N LEU A 41 -4.83 23.65 -15.03
CA LEU A 41 -4.44 22.40 -14.42
C LEU A 41 -2.91 22.29 -14.38
N GLU A 42 -2.34 22.19 -13.20
CA GLU A 42 -0.92 21.96 -12.99
C GLU A 42 -0.68 20.52 -12.55
N LEU A 43 0.09 19.77 -13.36
CA LEU A 43 0.45 18.39 -13.03
C LEU A 43 1.43 18.34 -11.86
N VAL A 44 1.43 17.23 -11.10
CA VAL A 44 2.47 16.99 -10.09
C VAL A 44 3.85 16.92 -10.77
N PRO A 45 4.91 17.46 -10.14
CA PRO A 45 6.23 17.56 -10.77
C PRO A 45 6.94 16.21 -10.98
N GLN A 46 6.35 15.11 -10.58
CA GLN A 46 7.01 13.80 -10.48
C GLN A 46 6.36 12.72 -11.36
N LEU A 47 5.75 13.09 -12.49
CA LEU A 47 5.29 12.11 -13.48
C LEU A 47 6.51 11.54 -14.22
N ASN A 48 6.69 10.22 -14.15
CA ASN A 48 7.87 9.54 -14.71
C ASN A 48 7.52 8.57 -15.84
N GLU A 49 6.26 8.15 -15.94
CA GLU A 49 5.85 7.07 -16.84
C GLU A 49 4.63 7.46 -17.68
N VAL A 50 4.51 6.86 -18.86
CA VAL A 50 3.42 7.15 -19.81
C VAL A 50 2.05 6.80 -19.21
N TYR A 51 1.94 5.71 -18.46
CA TYR A 51 0.68 5.33 -17.83
C TYR A 51 0.16 6.37 -16.83
N GLU A 52 1.07 7.08 -16.13
CA GLU A 52 0.69 8.16 -15.20
C GLU A 52 0.07 9.34 -15.96
N LEU A 53 0.65 9.68 -17.11
CA LEU A 53 0.11 10.71 -17.99
C LEU A 53 -1.25 10.30 -18.56
N GLU A 54 -1.43 9.02 -18.92
CA GLU A 54 -2.70 8.49 -19.41
C GLU A 54 -3.77 8.55 -18.32
N LEU A 55 -3.44 8.16 -17.07
CA LEU A 55 -4.36 8.28 -15.95
C LEU A 55 -4.71 9.74 -15.64
N ALA A 56 -3.71 10.65 -15.65
CA ALA A 56 -3.94 12.08 -15.48
C ALA A 56 -4.87 12.65 -16.55
N TYR A 57 -4.69 12.22 -17.80
CA TYR A 57 -5.56 12.63 -18.90
C TYR A 57 -7.00 12.20 -18.68
N TYR A 58 -7.22 10.93 -18.28
CA TYR A 58 -8.56 10.45 -17.98
C TYR A 58 -9.17 11.19 -16.78
N GLU A 59 -8.42 11.42 -15.70
CA GLU A 59 -8.89 12.23 -14.57
C GLU A 59 -9.37 13.61 -15.04
N SER A 60 -8.62 14.30 -15.91
CA SER A 60 -8.97 15.62 -16.44
C SER A 60 -10.24 15.63 -17.30
N LYS A 61 -10.73 14.47 -17.76
CA LYS A 61 -11.95 14.32 -18.57
C LYS A 61 -13.15 13.86 -17.76
N ILE A 62 -12.91 13.20 -16.65
CA ILE A 62 -13.95 12.56 -15.82
C ILE A 62 -14.31 13.43 -14.61
N LEU A 63 -13.30 14.12 -14.01
CA LEU A 63 -13.47 14.88 -12.78
C LEU A 63 -13.72 16.36 -13.07
N THR A 64 -14.57 16.98 -12.25
CA THR A 64 -14.69 18.45 -12.18
C THR A 64 -13.48 19.05 -11.46
N ASP A 65 -13.30 20.36 -11.54
CA ASP A 65 -12.20 21.07 -10.85
C ASP A 65 -12.25 20.84 -9.34
N GLU A 66 -13.42 20.86 -8.71
CA GLU A 66 -13.61 20.59 -7.29
C GLU A 66 -13.26 19.13 -6.95
N GLU A 67 -13.63 18.19 -7.80
CA GLU A 67 -13.26 16.78 -7.62
C GLU A 67 -11.75 16.58 -7.80
N ILE A 68 -11.09 17.26 -8.74
CA ILE A 68 -9.63 17.24 -8.90
C ILE A 68 -8.94 17.80 -7.65
N ILE A 69 -9.39 18.94 -7.12
CA ILE A 69 -8.83 19.54 -5.90
C ILE A 69 -8.90 18.55 -4.74
N ARG A 70 -10.03 17.86 -4.59
CA ARG A 70 -10.29 16.92 -3.50
C ARG A 70 -9.64 15.55 -3.72
N ASN A 71 -9.79 14.97 -4.90
CA ASN A 71 -9.52 13.55 -5.17
C ASN A 71 -8.56 13.30 -6.36
N GLY A 72 -8.13 14.31 -7.10
CA GLY A 72 -7.17 14.13 -8.19
C GLY A 72 -5.85 13.54 -7.72
N ALA A 73 -5.31 12.58 -8.46
CA ALA A 73 -4.05 11.92 -8.13
C ALA A 73 -2.82 12.61 -8.75
N TYR A 74 -2.99 13.17 -9.94
CA TYR A 74 -1.86 13.61 -10.76
C TYR A 74 -1.76 15.13 -10.93
N PHE A 75 -2.57 15.90 -10.19
CA PHE A 75 -2.56 17.35 -10.25
C PHE A 75 -2.05 17.94 -8.94
N ALA A 76 -1.12 18.89 -9.05
CA ALA A 76 -0.62 19.65 -7.93
C ALA A 76 -1.56 20.82 -7.59
N ARG A 77 -2.19 21.40 -8.63
CA ARG A 77 -2.97 22.64 -8.50
C ARG A 77 -4.06 22.73 -9.57
N VAL A 78 -5.17 23.34 -9.20
CA VAL A 78 -6.22 23.77 -10.09
C VAL A 78 -6.39 25.28 -9.93
N GLY A 79 -6.05 26.07 -10.93
CA GLY A 79 -5.92 27.50 -10.80
C GLY A 79 -4.94 27.88 -9.70
N ASN A 80 -5.43 28.60 -8.67
CA ASN A 80 -4.62 29.00 -7.51
C ASN A 80 -4.71 28.04 -6.31
N THR A 81 -5.51 26.97 -6.39
CA THR A 81 -5.78 26.05 -5.28
C THR A 81 -4.93 24.81 -5.37
N LEU A 82 -4.18 24.48 -4.31
CA LEU A 82 -3.45 23.23 -4.17
C LEU A 82 -4.40 22.06 -3.97
N THR A 83 -4.11 20.93 -4.61
CA THR A 83 -4.90 19.72 -4.43
C THR A 83 -4.59 19.06 -3.08
N ARG A 84 -5.57 18.35 -2.52
CA ARG A 84 -5.39 17.58 -1.28
C ARG A 84 -4.25 16.56 -1.41
N HIS A 85 -4.18 15.88 -2.54
CA HIS A 85 -3.11 14.93 -2.81
C HIS A 85 -1.72 15.57 -2.74
N PHE A 86 -1.54 16.73 -3.40
CA PHE A 86 -0.27 17.45 -3.36
C PHE A 86 0.10 17.89 -1.94
N LEU A 87 -0.86 18.40 -1.15
CA LEU A 87 -0.64 18.77 0.25
C LEU A 87 -0.20 17.60 1.12
N VAL A 88 -0.78 16.41 0.91
CA VAL A 88 -0.40 15.20 1.66
C VAL A 88 1.00 14.70 1.25
N CYS A 89 1.35 14.82 -0.02
CA CYS A 89 2.63 14.30 -0.56
C CYS A 89 3.80 15.28 -0.41
N SER A 90 3.54 16.59 -0.37
CA SER A 90 4.58 17.63 -0.31
C SER A 90 5.06 17.93 1.11
N GLY A 91 6.07 18.80 1.25
CA GLY A 91 6.50 19.35 2.53
C GLY A 91 5.56 20.41 3.14
N GLU A 92 4.46 20.75 2.46
CA GLU A 92 3.42 21.65 2.95
C GLU A 92 2.27 20.86 3.59
N PRO A 93 1.53 21.40 4.55
CA PRO A 93 1.78 22.61 5.32
C PRO A 93 2.73 22.38 6.53
N VAL A 94 3.21 21.17 6.74
CA VAL A 94 4.01 20.81 7.92
C VAL A 94 5.49 20.81 7.58
N ARG A 95 6.25 21.63 8.29
CA ARG A 95 7.72 21.60 8.25
C ARG A 95 8.25 20.66 9.32
N LEU A 96 9.27 19.89 8.95
CA LEU A 96 9.97 19.04 9.91
C LEU A 96 10.61 19.89 11.03
N PRO A 97 10.48 19.45 12.30
CA PRO A 97 11.25 20.01 13.38
C PRO A 97 12.76 19.92 13.12
N GLN A 98 13.52 20.94 13.57
CA GLN A 98 14.98 20.98 13.35
C GLN A 98 15.73 19.76 13.94
N HIS A 99 15.17 19.15 14.97
CA HIS A 99 15.77 18.01 15.68
C HIS A 99 15.24 16.64 15.22
N SER A 100 14.49 16.59 14.12
CA SER A 100 13.98 15.33 13.58
C SER A 100 15.10 14.35 13.22
N SER A 101 14.82 13.05 13.31
CA SER A 101 15.78 12.01 12.96
C SER A 101 16.29 12.15 11.53
N SER A 102 17.53 11.70 11.28
CA SER A 102 18.12 11.74 9.94
C SER A 102 17.27 10.99 8.90
N ARG A 103 16.57 9.94 9.32
CA ARG A 103 15.67 9.17 8.46
C ARG A 103 14.42 9.98 8.08
N LEU A 104 13.85 10.71 9.03
CA LEU A 104 12.71 11.57 8.77
C LEU A 104 13.09 12.75 7.89
N ARG A 105 14.26 13.37 8.13
CA ARG A 105 14.81 14.46 7.29
C ARG A 105 15.09 13.99 5.86
N SER A 106 15.66 12.80 5.68
CA SER A 106 15.88 12.22 4.35
C SER A 106 14.58 12.01 3.59
N PHE A 107 13.53 11.64 4.28
CA PHE A 107 12.20 11.45 3.71
C PHE A 107 11.63 12.76 3.12
N PHE A 108 11.97 13.92 3.74
CA PHE A 108 11.49 15.24 3.34
C PHE A 108 12.40 16.00 2.40
N GLN A 109 13.72 15.83 2.54
CA GLN A 109 14.69 16.56 1.72
C GLN A 109 14.61 16.23 0.23
N THR A 110 14.10 15.05 -0.09
CA THR A 110 13.91 14.59 -1.45
C THR A 110 12.50 14.83 -1.99
N ASN A 111 11.59 15.46 -1.21
CA ASN A 111 10.15 15.60 -1.53
C ASN A 111 9.48 14.28 -1.97
N GLN A 112 10.05 13.15 -1.56
CA GLN A 112 9.72 11.83 -2.12
C GLN A 112 8.79 11.04 -1.21
N PHE A 113 7.63 11.58 -0.89
CA PHE A 113 6.53 10.74 -0.42
C PHE A 113 5.84 9.97 -1.56
N LYS A 114 6.55 9.51 -2.57
CA LYS A 114 5.95 8.81 -3.71
C LYS A 114 5.06 7.64 -3.29
N THR A 115 5.50 6.87 -2.29
CA THR A 115 4.78 5.67 -1.84
C THR A 115 4.50 5.64 -0.34
N GLY A 116 4.91 6.67 0.40
CA GLY A 116 4.85 6.72 1.86
C GLY A 116 4.03 7.88 2.42
N TYR A 117 3.27 8.59 1.61
CA TYR A 117 2.40 9.65 2.08
C TYR A 117 1.20 9.10 2.87
N ALA A 118 0.52 9.96 3.60
CA ALA A 118 -0.55 9.57 4.51
C ALA A 118 -0.13 8.36 5.36
N THR A 119 -1.05 7.50 5.71
CA THR A 119 -0.75 6.31 6.53
C THR A 119 -0.09 5.15 5.76
N HIS A 120 0.14 5.30 4.43
CA HIS A 120 0.97 4.36 3.65
C HIS A 120 2.42 4.32 4.12
N GLY A 121 2.90 5.38 4.80
CA GLY A 121 4.23 5.46 5.41
C GLY A 121 4.40 4.64 6.69
N LEU A 122 3.30 4.16 7.27
CA LEU A 122 3.35 3.24 8.40
C LEU A 122 3.68 1.84 7.88
N PHE A 123 4.54 1.14 8.52
CA PHE A 123 5.01 -0.21 8.21
C PHE A 123 5.40 -0.44 6.73
N PRO A 124 6.68 -0.70 6.44
CA PRO A 124 7.18 -0.90 5.07
C PRO A 124 6.84 -2.32 4.58
N TYR A 125 5.68 -2.51 4.00
CA TYR A 125 5.24 -3.78 3.45
C TYR A 125 5.79 -4.01 2.04
N ARG A 126 6.31 -5.21 1.77
CA ARG A 126 6.82 -5.59 0.45
C ARG A 126 5.66 -5.92 -0.49
N GLY A 127 5.76 -5.47 -1.75
CA GLY A 127 4.72 -5.75 -2.75
C GLY A 127 3.47 -4.88 -2.64
N LYS A 128 3.50 -3.81 -1.82
CA LYS A 128 2.39 -2.85 -1.80
C LYS A 128 2.26 -2.11 -3.12
N PHE A 129 1.05 -1.77 -3.48
CA PHE A 129 0.75 -0.87 -4.60
C PHE A 129 1.44 0.50 -4.48
N HIS A 130 1.61 1.15 -5.61
CA HIS A 130 1.88 2.58 -5.65
C HIS A 130 0.57 3.34 -5.32
N PRO A 131 0.46 4.04 -4.18
CA PRO A 131 -0.83 4.58 -3.73
C PRO A 131 -1.43 5.59 -4.69
N GLN A 132 -0.62 6.49 -5.27
CA GLN A 132 -1.06 7.47 -6.27
C GLN A 132 -1.68 6.80 -7.50
N MET A 133 -1.09 5.69 -7.97
CA MET A 133 -1.64 4.89 -9.07
C MET A 133 -3.03 4.35 -8.71
N ILE A 134 -3.20 3.82 -7.50
CA ILE A 134 -4.49 3.30 -7.03
C ILE A 134 -5.53 4.42 -6.98
N LYS A 135 -5.16 5.59 -6.47
CA LYS A 135 -6.03 6.77 -6.48
C LYS A 135 -6.50 7.13 -7.91
N GLY A 136 -5.56 7.20 -8.85
CA GLY A 136 -5.88 7.45 -10.26
C GLY A 136 -6.78 6.37 -10.87
N VAL A 137 -6.52 5.10 -10.56
CA VAL A 137 -7.37 3.98 -11.01
C VAL A 137 -8.80 4.09 -10.44
N ILE A 138 -8.96 4.43 -9.16
CA ILE A 138 -10.28 4.66 -8.53
C ILE A 138 -11.05 5.74 -9.31
N ASN A 139 -10.38 6.85 -9.63
CA ASN A 139 -10.99 7.94 -10.42
C ASN A 139 -11.38 7.48 -11.82
N VAL A 140 -10.50 6.77 -12.53
CA VAL A 140 -10.74 6.28 -13.89
C VAL A 140 -11.85 5.23 -13.94
N MET A 141 -12.03 4.44 -12.88
CA MET A 141 -13.17 3.52 -12.73
C MET A 141 -14.50 4.25 -12.53
N GLY A 142 -14.47 5.56 -12.32
CA GLY A 142 -15.65 6.40 -12.11
C GLY A 142 -16.31 6.20 -10.75
N LEU A 143 -15.56 5.72 -9.74
CA LEU A 143 -16.06 5.55 -8.38
C LEU A 143 -16.21 6.91 -7.69
N LYS A 144 -17.30 7.09 -6.97
CA LYS A 144 -17.69 8.35 -6.31
C LYS A 144 -18.04 8.12 -4.83
N PRO A 145 -18.08 9.19 -4.02
CA PRO A 145 -18.59 9.11 -2.66
C PRO A 145 -19.96 8.41 -2.60
N GLY A 146 -20.06 7.41 -1.74
CA GLY A 146 -21.23 6.53 -1.63
C GLY A 146 -21.07 5.17 -2.30
N ASP A 147 -20.22 5.04 -3.31
CA ASP A 147 -19.84 3.75 -3.91
C ASP A 147 -18.99 2.91 -2.94
N THR A 148 -18.90 1.61 -3.20
CA THR A 148 -18.10 0.65 -2.42
C THR A 148 -17.06 -0.03 -3.31
N VAL A 149 -15.78 0.05 -2.94
CA VAL A 149 -14.68 -0.67 -3.60
C VAL A 149 -14.24 -1.86 -2.75
N LEU A 150 -13.91 -2.97 -3.41
CA LEU A 150 -13.39 -4.19 -2.79
C LEU A 150 -11.92 -4.41 -3.20
N ASP A 151 -11.10 -4.78 -2.22
CA ASP A 151 -9.79 -5.40 -2.43
C ASP A 151 -9.79 -6.82 -1.83
N PRO A 152 -9.95 -7.89 -2.63
CA PRO A 152 -10.02 -9.25 -2.13
C PRO A 152 -8.67 -9.84 -1.67
N MET A 153 -7.56 -9.08 -1.85
CA MET A 153 -6.20 -9.47 -1.43
C MET A 153 -5.46 -8.23 -0.91
N MET A 154 -6.02 -7.60 0.14
CA MET A 154 -5.72 -6.22 0.52
C MET A 154 -4.28 -5.96 0.98
N GLY A 155 -3.54 -6.98 1.42
CA GLY A 155 -2.17 -6.85 1.90
C GLY A 155 -2.00 -5.72 2.91
N SER A 156 -1.33 -4.64 2.50
CA SER A 156 -1.10 -3.46 3.34
C SER A 156 -2.22 -2.40 3.30
N GLY A 157 -3.36 -2.70 2.67
CA GLY A 157 -4.55 -1.85 2.67
C GLY A 157 -4.49 -0.60 1.79
N THR A 158 -3.65 -0.59 0.75
CA THR A 158 -3.49 0.61 -0.09
C THR A 158 -4.79 1.08 -0.71
N VAL A 159 -5.60 0.16 -1.25
CA VAL A 159 -6.91 0.47 -1.85
C VAL A 159 -7.86 1.07 -0.82
N LEU A 160 -7.90 0.47 0.37
CA LEU A 160 -8.80 0.92 1.45
C LEU A 160 -8.46 2.32 1.95
N ILE A 161 -7.15 2.61 2.12
CA ILE A 161 -6.69 3.92 2.59
C ILE A 161 -7.04 5.00 1.55
N GLU A 162 -6.76 4.77 0.26
CA GLU A 162 -7.09 5.74 -0.78
C GLU A 162 -8.60 5.95 -0.90
N ALA A 163 -9.38 4.88 -0.93
CA ALA A 163 -10.84 4.96 -0.97
C ALA A 163 -11.39 5.76 0.22
N LYS A 164 -10.92 5.47 1.44
CA LYS A 164 -11.33 6.21 2.66
C LYS A 164 -11.04 7.69 2.54
N LEU A 165 -9.85 8.07 2.07
CA LEU A 165 -9.44 9.47 1.84
C LEU A 165 -10.27 10.17 0.75
N MET A 166 -10.83 9.40 -0.18
CA MET A 166 -11.67 9.90 -1.29
C MET A 166 -13.17 9.92 -0.96
N GLY A 167 -13.58 9.49 0.22
CA GLY A 167 -14.98 9.41 0.61
C GLY A 167 -15.72 8.20 0.02
N ILE A 168 -15.00 7.17 -0.41
CA ILE A 168 -15.53 5.94 -1.02
C ILE A 168 -15.47 4.83 0.02
N LYS A 169 -16.57 4.11 0.23
CA LYS A 169 -16.60 2.95 1.12
C LYS A 169 -15.69 1.85 0.60
N SER A 170 -15.06 1.11 1.50
CA SER A 170 -14.16 0.04 1.09
C SER A 170 -14.26 -1.20 1.97
N VAL A 171 -14.08 -2.35 1.33
CA VAL A 171 -13.92 -3.64 2.01
C VAL A 171 -12.62 -4.26 1.51
N GLY A 172 -11.80 -4.71 2.43
CA GLY A 172 -10.60 -5.49 2.10
C GLY A 172 -10.66 -6.86 2.74
N VAL A 173 -10.22 -7.87 2.03
CA VAL A 173 -10.12 -9.25 2.52
C VAL A 173 -8.67 -9.71 2.39
N ASP A 174 -8.14 -10.39 3.38
CA ASP A 174 -6.82 -11.03 3.32
C ASP A 174 -6.82 -12.28 4.20
N ALA A 175 -6.10 -13.30 3.76
CA ALA A 175 -5.93 -14.54 4.54
C ALA A 175 -4.95 -14.37 5.71
N SER A 176 -4.08 -13.35 5.67
CA SER A 176 -3.09 -13.06 6.70
C SER A 176 -3.69 -12.22 7.83
N PRO A 177 -3.73 -12.74 9.07
CA PRO A 177 -4.13 -11.95 10.24
C PRO A 177 -3.26 -10.70 10.45
N PHE A 178 -1.98 -10.77 10.07
CA PHE A 178 -1.08 -9.62 10.15
C PHE A 178 -1.43 -8.54 9.12
N CYS A 179 -1.77 -8.91 7.89
CA CYS A 179 -2.23 -7.96 6.88
C CYS A 179 -3.52 -7.26 7.32
N ARG A 180 -4.48 -8.00 7.89
CA ARG A 180 -5.69 -7.42 8.48
C ARG A 180 -5.36 -6.44 9.60
N PHE A 181 -4.54 -6.85 10.58
CA PHE A 181 -4.12 -5.99 11.69
C PHE A 181 -3.45 -4.70 11.21
N MET A 182 -2.43 -4.83 10.35
CA MET A 182 -1.68 -3.71 9.79
C MET A 182 -2.59 -2.74 9.02
N THR A 183 -3.49 -3.28 8.19
CA THR A 183 -4.44 -2.47 7.41
C THR A 183 -5.38 -1.71 8.32
N GLN A 184 -5.94 -2.36 9.35
CA GLN A 184 -6.83 -1.70 10.30
C GLN A 184 -6.11 -0.56 11.02
N VAL A 185 -4.89 -0.79 11.51
CA VAL A 185 -4.10 0.26 12.17
C VAL A 185 -3.83 1.45 11.25
N LYS A 186 -3.55 1.21 9.97
CA LYS A 186 -3.35 2.29 9.00
C LYS A 186 -4.62 3.08 8.72
N LEU A 187 -5.78 2.44 8.72
CA LEU A 187 -7.08 3.10 8.58
C LEU A 187 -7.42 3.95 9.82
N ASP A 188 -7.18 3.41 11.01
CA ASP A 188 -7.43 4.09 12.29
C ASP A 188 -6.46 5.26 12.51
N ALA A 189 -5.24 5.16 12.00
CA ALA A 189 -4.22 6.20 12.12
C ALA A 189 -4.59 7.52 11.42
N LEU A 190 -5.55 7.51 10.51
CA LEU A 190 -6.07 8.73 9.90
C LEU A 190 -6.76 9.65 10.93
N THR A 191 -7.28 9.06 12.02
CA THR A 191 -8.05 9.77 13.06
C THR A 191 -7.62 9.41 14.48
N VAL A 192 -6.48 8.72 14.65
CA VAL A 192 -5.98 8.31 15.95
C VAL A 192 -5.78 9.54 16.87
N PRO A 193 -6.19 9.48 18.16
CA PRO A 193 -5.92 10.57 19.09
C PRO A 193 -4.42 10.83 19.24
N LEU A 194 -3.94 12.02 18.87
CA LEU A 194 -2.51 12.34 18.82
C LEU A 194 -1.91 12.62 20.22
N THR A 195 -2.71 13.09 21.18
CA THR A 195 -2.20 13.43 22.51
C THR A 195 -1.59 12.21 23.23
N PRO A 196 -2.25 11.04 23.32
CA PRO A 196 -1.63 9.85 23.89
C PRO A 196 -0.42 9.35 23.11
N VAL A 197 -0.41 9.50 21.78
CA VAL A 197 0.75 9.09 20.95
C VAL A 197 1.96 10.01 21.21
N ARG A 198 1.73 11.33 21.38
CA ARG A 198 2.79 12.26 21.80
C ARG A 198 3.33 11.92 23.19
N GLU A 199 2.45 11.53 24.13
CA GLU A 199 2.85 11.10 25.46
C GLU A 199 3.65 9.79 25.41
N ALA A 200 3.24 8.84 24.55
CA ALA A 200 4.02 7.63 24.30
C ALA A 200 5.42 7.92 23.76
N LEU A 201 5.58 8.91 22.89
CA LEU A 201 6.89 9.30 22.36
C LEU A 201 7.78 9.92 23.47
N LYS A 202 7.22 10.74 24.37
CA LYS A 202 7.96 11.28 25.54
C LYS A 202 8.39 10.15 26.49
N ASN A 203 7.54 9.15 26.69
CA ASN A 203 7.79 8.00 27.56
C ASN A 203 8.29 6.78 26.78
N CYS A 204 8.94 7.00 25.65
CA CYS A 204 9.25 5.98 24.64
C CYS A 204 9.96 4.75 25.22
N ARG A 205 10.86 4.92 26.21
CA ARG A 205 11.55 3.81 26.85
C ARG A 205 10.58 2.89 27.60
N SER A 206 9.68 3.44 28.38
CA SER A 206 8.67 2.66 29.13
C SER A 206 7.71 1.95 28.21
N VAL A 207 7.33 2.58 27.09
CA VAL A 207 6.49 1.97 26.03
C VAL A 207 7.21 0.80 25.38
N TYR A 208 8.48 0.96 25.03
CA TYR A 208 9.31 -0.10 24.47
C TYR A 208 9.42 -1.29 25.42
N ASP A 209 9.79 -1.03 26.69
CA ASP A 209 9.95 -2.07 27.72
C ASP A 209 8.63 -2.82 28.01
N TYR A 210 7.48 -2.14 27.89
CA TYR A 210 6.15 -2.75 27.97
C TYR A 210 5.96 -3.81 26.88
N PHE A 211 6.22 -3.47 25.61
CA PHE A 211 6.04 -4.42 24.51
C PHE A 211 7.10 -5.53 24.52
N VAL A 212 8.33 -5.27 24.96
CA VAL A 212 9.36 -6.30 25.15
C VAL A 212 8.92 -7.33 26.20
N LYS A 213 8.34 -6.88 27.33
CA LYS A 213 7.80 -7.79 28.34
C LYS A 213 6.64 -8.62 27.79
N LEU A 214 5.78 -8.02 26.98
CA LEU A 214 4.66 -8.71 26.36
C LEU A 214 5.16 -9.78 25.37
N ALA A 215 6.17 -9.48 24.56
CA ALA A 215 6.78 -10.42 23.61
C ALA A 215 7.55 -11.57 24.30
N GLY A 216 8.16 -11.30 25.47
CA GLY A 216 8.93 -12.28 26.25
C GLY A 216 8.08 -13.21 27.13
N GLN A 217 6.78 -12.99 27.23
CA GLN A 217 5.89 -13.93 27.93
C GLN A 217 5.68 -15.17 27.05
N PRO A 218 6.08 -16.38 27.49
CA PRO A 218 5.86 -17.58 26.70
C PRO A 218 4.35 -17.72 26.46
N ASN A 219 3.96 -17.84 25.21
CA ASN A 219 2.60 -18.24 24.85
C ASN A 219 2.29 -19.57 25.56
N GLN A 220 1.57 -19.52 26.68
CA GLN A 220 1.15 -20.72 27.42
C GLN A 220 0.13 -21.56 26.63
N GLY A 221 0.14 -21.49 25.32
CA GLY A 221 -0.84 -22.10 24.44
C GLY A 221 -0.33 -22.90 23.24
N SER A 222 0.98 -23.01 22.99
CA SER A 222 1.50 -23.61 21.73
C SER A 222 1.29 -25.14 21.57
N LYS A 223 0.48 -25.80 22.39
CA LYS A 223 0.12 -27.23 22.26
C LYS A 223 -1.37 -27.54 22.29
N LYS A 224 -2.26 -26.56 22.25
CA LYS A 224 -3.70 -26.85 22.17
C LYS A 224 -4.28 -26.29 20.87
N ARG A 225 -4.89 -27.20 20.12
CA ARG A 225 -5.68 -26.97 18.90
C ARG A 225 -6.43 -25.66 18.95
N PHE A 226 -6.33 -24.86 17.91
CA PHE A 226 -7.23 -23.74 17.64
C PHE A 226 -8.68 -24.24 17.62
N GLY A 227 -9.30 -24.24 18.78
CA GLY A 227 -10.74 -24.31 18.94
C GLY A 227 -11.19 -22.91 19.37
N ARG A 228 -12.41 -22.56 19.07
CA ARG A 228 -13.04 -21.26 19.34
C ARG A 228 -12.91 -20.71 20.79
N ASP A 229 -12.21 -21.42 21.67
CA ASP A 229 -12.04 -21.11 23.11
C ASP A 229 -10.58 -21.02 23.59
N SER A 230 -9.57 -20.94 22.71
CA SER A 230 -8.19 -20.79 23.14
C SER A 230 -7.89 -19.35 23.51
N GLY A 231 -7.32 -19.16 24.71
CA GLY A 231 -7.00 -17.85 25.28
C GLY A 231 -5.90 -17.11 24.55
N ASP A 232 -6.21 -16.55 23.40
CA ASP A 232 -5.31 -15.73 22.60
C ASP A 232 -5.01 -14.40 23.30
N LEU A 233 -3.80 -13.88 23.08
CA LEU A 233 -3.38 -12.55 23.52
C LEU A 233 -4.33 -11.45 22.97
N PHE A 234 -5.07 -11.76 21.92
CA PHE A 234 -6.05 -10.90 21.26
C PHE A 234 -7.38 -11.63 21.12
N SER A 235 -8.46 -11.08 21.66
CA SER A 235 -9.80 -11.57 21.37
C SER A 235 -10.40 -10.78 20.21
N ILE A 236 -10.67 -11.48 19.10
CA ILE A 236 -11.59 -10.96 18.09
C ILE A 236 -12.98 -11.09 18.69
N ARG A 237 -13.64 -9.99 19.01
CA ARG A 237 -15.09 -10.02 19.27
C ARG A 237 -15.80 -10.08 17.94
N ASP A 238 -16.79 -10.97 17.81
CA ASP A 238 -17.66 -11.14 16.64
C ASP A 238 -18.50 -9.89 16.28
N SER A 239 -18.34 -8.79 17.00
CA SER A 239 -18.98 -7.50 16.76
C SER A 239 -17.95 -6.47 16.30
N GLY A 240 -17.37 -6.66 15.12
CA GLY A 240 -16.61 -5.63 14.40
C GLY A 240 -15.39 -5.08 15.11
N ASP A 241 -14.21 -5.51 14.68
CA ASP A 241 -13.20 -4.59 14.25
C ASP A 241 -12.06 -4.16 15.18
N LYS A 242 -11.89 -4.68 16.42
CA LYS A 242 -10.78 -4.19 17.22
C LYS A 242 -10.00 -5.34 17.87
N TYR A 243 -8.70 -5.46 17.52
CA TYR A 243 -7.77 -6.23 18.32
C TYR A 243 -7.62 -5.54 19.67
N VAL A 244 -8.14 -6.13 20.73
CA VAL A 244 -7.99 -5.64 22.10
C VAL A 244 -7.22 -6.69 22.89
N PRO A 245 -6.12 -6.35 23.60
CA PRO A 245 -5.44 -7.31 24.44
C PRO A 245 -6.37 -7.81 25.53
N ARG A 246 -6.45 -9.14 25.72
CA ARG A 246 -7.28 -9.78 26.75
C ARG A 246 -6.88 -9.42 28.19
N SER A 247 -5.69 -8.95 28.42
CA SER A 247 -5.14 -8.73 29.77
C SER A 247 -4.74 -7.28 30.03
N ALA A 248 -5.44 -6.31 29.51
CA ALA A 248 -5.38 -4.99 30.11
C ALA A 248 -6.15 -5.01 31.46
N SER A 249 -5.72 -5.84 32.42
CA SER A 249 -5.93 -5.48 33.81
C SER A 249 -5.36 -4.06 33.96
N ARG A 250 -6.09 -3.15 34.58
CA ARG A 250 -5.79 -1.75 34.90
C ARG A 250 -4.32 -1.53 35.35
N VAL A 251 -3.39 -1.74 34.42
CA VAL A 251 -1.99 -1.38 34.57
C VAL A 251 -1.88 0.02 33.99
N ASP A 252 -1.23 0.92 34.71
CA ASP A 252 -0.93 2.26 34.21
C ASP A 252 -0.17 2.14 32.90
N LEU A 253 -0.85 2.34 31.79
CA LEU A 253 -0.27 2.27 30.46
C LEU A 253 0.70 3.46 30.28
N PRO A 254 1.94 3.23 29.83
CA PRO A 254 2.95 4.29 29.73
C PRO A 254 2.56 5.49 28.86
N TRP A 255 1.52 5.38 28.07
CA TRP A 255 0.96 6.45 27.23
C TRP A 255 -0.34 7.03 27.79
N GLY A 256 -0.81 6.60 28.96
CA GLY A 256 -1.94 7.20 29.67
C GLY A 256 -3.30 7.07 28.99
N SER A 257 -3.51 6.05 28.13
CA SER A 257 -4.76 5.88 27.41
C SER A 257 -5.10 4.41 27.17
N GLU A 258 -6.36 4.03 27.41
CA GLU A 258 -6.91 2.69 27.13
C GLU A 258 -7.54 2.59 25.74
N ILE A 259 -7.43 3.62 24.90
CA ILE A 259 -8.01 3.67 23.54
C ILE A 259 -7.35 2.59 22.67
N PRO A 260 -8.12 1.62 22.13
CA PRO A 260 -7.56 0.49 21.38
C PRO A 260 -6.78 0.92 20.14
N GLU A 261 -7.20 1.97 19.46
CA GLU A 261 -6.54 2.51 18.26
C GLU A 261 -5.15 3.04 18.59
N VAL A 262 -4.97 3.66 19.76
CA VAL A 262 -3.67 4.12 20.26
C VAL A 262 -2.77 2.93 20.58
N TYR A 263 -3.29 1.94 21.30
CA TYR A 263 -2.56 0.71 21.59
C TYR A 263 -2.08 0.02 20.31
N ASN A 264 -2.97 -0.21 19.36
CA ASN A 264 -2.66 -0.87 18.09
C ASN A 264 -1.64 -0.08 17.26
N PHE A 265 -1.74 1.25 17.26
CA PHE A 265 -0.77 2.12 16.61
C PHE A 265 0.65 1.98 17.18
N LEU A 266 0.77 1.96 18.51
CA LEU A 266 2.04 1.75 19.21
C LEU A 266 2.57 0.34 19.02
N LEU A 267 1.70 -0.67 19.04
CA LEU A 267 2.06 -2.06 18.78
C LEU A 267 2.59 -2.23 17.35
N LEU A 268 1.95 -1.65 16.34
CA LEU A 268 2.45 -1.72 14.96
C LEU A 268 3.84 -1.06 14.83
N ALA A 269 4.06 0.06 15.52
CA ALA A 269 5.38 0.71 15.56
C ALA A 269 6.44 -0.18 16.22
N TYR A 270 6.08 -0.89 17.30
CA TYR A 270 6.96 -1.86 17.94
C TYR A 270 7.28 -3.03 17.01
N LEU A 271 6.29 -3.62 16.35
CA LEU A 271 6.47 -4.73 15.42
C LEU A 271 7.33 -4.34 14.21
N ASP A 272 7.18 -3.12 13.67
CA ASP A 272 8.05 -2.58 12.60
C ASP A 272 9.51 -2.51 13.09
N GLY A 273 9.73 -2.03 14.32
CA GLY A 273 11.06 -1.92 14.93
C GLY A 273 11.70 -3.28 15.21
N ALA A 274 10.96 -4.18 15.79
CA ALA A 274 11.43 -5.51 16.15
C ALA A 274 11.78 -6.35 14.92
N GLY A 275 10.89 -6.42 13.94
CA GLY A 275 11.14 -7.15 12.69
C GLY A 275 12.31 -6.56 11.86
N TYR A 276 12.62 -5.26 12.00
CA TYR A 276 13.81 -4.68 11.41
C TYR A 276 15.08 -5.11 12.17
N SER A 277 15.03 -5.13 13.50
CA SER A 277 16.17 -5.47 14.35
C SER A 277 16.60 -6.92 14.21
N GLU A 278 15.69 -7.85 13.91
CA GLU A 278 16.04 -9.23 13.56
C GLU A 278 16.91 -9.35 12.28
N ARG A 279 16.81 -8.37 11.40
CA ARG A 279 17.48 -8.37 10.08
C ARG A 279 18.68 -7.45 10.01
N SER A 280 18.94 -6.63 11.04
CA SER A 280 20.00 -5.62 10.98
C SER A 280 20.41 -5.11 12.36
N ASP A 281 21.71 -5.23 12.66
CA ASP A 281 22.34 -4.76 13.92
C ASP A 281 22.82 -3.29 13.85
N ARG A 282 22.40 -2.53 12.83
CA ARG A 282 22.89 -1.15 12.62
C ARG A 282 22.49 -0.17 13.70
N LYS A 283 21.39 -0.44 14.42
CA LYS A 283 20.89 0.36 15.53
C LYS A 283 20.39 -0.57 16.63
N SER A 284 20.43 -0.09 17.88
CA SER A 284 19.79 -0.83 18.97
C SER A 284 18.28 -0.97 18.69
N PRO A 285 17.63 -2.06 19.13
CA PRO A 285 16.19 -2.24 18.95
C PRO A 285 15.36 -1.06 19.49
N TYR A 286 15.79 -0.49 20.61
CA TYR A 286 15.14 0.68 21.21
C TYR A 286 15.28 1.92 20.29
N ASP A 287 16.49 2.23 19.80
CA ASP A 287 16.69 3.40 18.92
C ASP A 287 15.92 3.25 17.61
N GLN A 288 15.77 2.01 17.14
CA GLN A 288 14.96 1.71 15.97
C GLN A 288 13.47 1.97 16.24
N PHE A 289 12.96 1.49 17.37
CA PHE A 289 11.58 1.73 17.79
C PHE A 289 11.29 3.24 17.95
N HIS A 290 12.16 3.96 18.64
CA HIS A 290 12.02 5.40 18.84
C HIS A 290 11.90 6.15 17.48
N ALA A 291 12.83 5.88 16.55
CA ALA A 291 12.82 6.51 15.24
C ALA A 291 11.57 6.16 14.40
N ILE A 292 11.03 4.96 14.59
CA ILE A 292 9.80 4.52 13.93
C ILE A 292 8.59 5.24 14.53
N LEU A 293 8.49 5.30 15.86
CA LEU A 293 7.39 5.97 16.56
C LEU A 293 7.36 7.47 16.23
N GLU A 294 8.54 8.13 16.19
CA GLU A 294 8.66 9.52 15.72
C GLU A 294 8.09 9.69 14.29
N ARG A 295 8.45 8.79 13.38
CA ARG A 295 7.92 8.80 12.01
C ARG A 295 6.42 8.57 11.97
N TYR A 296 5.90 7.63 12.74
CA TYR A 296 4.48 7.30 12.79
C TYR A 296 3.65 8.48 13.29
N LEU A 297 4.08 9.11 14.38
CA LEU A 297 3.44 10.30 14.91
C LEU A 297 3.42 11.42 13.87
N PHE A 298 4.57 11.71 13.24
CA PHE A 298 4.67 12.75 12.21
C PHE A 298 3.72 12.51 11.03
N VAL A 299 3.63 11.26 10.55
CA VAL A 299 2.72 10.88 9.45
C VAL A 299 1.26 11.10 9.85
N ALA A 300 0.87 10.67 11.06
CA ALA A 300 -0.49 10.86 11.57
C ALA A 300 -0.82 12.35 11.76
N GLU A 301 0.07 13.13 12.36
CA GLU A 301 -0.11 14.58 12.53
C GLU A 301 -0.29 15.29 11.19
N LYS A 302 0.56 14.98 10.21
CA LYS A 302 0.49 15.60 8.90
C LYS A 302 -0.81 15.31 8.18
N VAL A 303 -1.23 14.05 8.11
CA VAL A 303 -2.46 13.69 7.40
C VAL A 303 -3.69 14.31 8.08
N GLN A 304 -3.75 14.30 9.41
CA GLN A 304 -4.84 14.91 10.15
C GLN A 304 -4.88 16.44 9.96
N LEU A 305 -3.74 17.09 9.88
CA LEU A 305 -3.70 18.53 9.59
C LEU A 305 -4.22 18.86 8.19
N VAL A 306 -3.88 18.06 7.18
CA VAL A 306 -4.39 18.26 5.81
C VAL A 306 -5.89 17.95 5.72
N LEU A 307 -6.38 17.04 6.56
CA LEU A 307 -7.81 16.66 6.64
C LEU A 307 -8.60 17.55 7.61
N ALA A 308 -7.97 18.50 8.30
CA ALA A 308 -8.64 19.33 9.29
C ALA A 308 -9.88 20.02 8.69
N GLY A 309 -11.05 19.78 9.30
CA GLY A 309 -12.35 20.24 8.79
C GLY A 309 -12.97 19.38 7.70
N ALA A 310 -12.30 18.32 7.25
CA ALA A 310 -12.81 17.36 6.25
C ALA A 310 -12.86 15.92 6.77
N GLU A 311 -12.73 15.71 8.08
CA GLU A 311 -12.74 14.37 8.69
C GLU A 311 -14.08 13.65 8.47
N SER A 312 -15.18 14.39 8.37
CA SER A 312 -16.52 13.86 8.06
C SER A 312 -16.65 13.33 6.63
N GLU A 313 -15.69 13.64 5.76
CA GLU A 313 -15.63 13.10 4.39
C GLU A 313 -14.99 11.71 4.33
N LEU A 314 -14.32 11.25 5.41
CA LEU A 314 -13.72 9.93 5.47
C LEU A 314 -14.80 8.85 5.45
N ALA A 315 -14.73 7.97 4.45
CA ALA A 315 -15.72 6.89 4.33
C ALA A 315 -15.43 5.71 5.26
N GLU A 316 -16.46 4.89 5.46
CA GLU A 316 -16.31 3.61 6.16
C GLU A 316 -15.39 2.67 5.39
N SER A 317 -14.51 1.98 6.12
CA SER A 317 -13.60 0.98 5.55
C SER A 317 -13.52 -0.21 6.48
N LYS A 318 -13.59 -1.42 5.91
CA LYS A 318 -13.56 -2.69 6.67
C LYS A 318 -12.42 -3.57 6.19
N ALA A 319 -11.53 -3.95 7.10
CA ALA A 319 -10.48 -4.94 6.87
C ALA A 319 -10.92 -6.28 7.49
N LEU A 320 -11.12 -7.30 6.65
CA LEU A 320 -11.62 -8.61 7.04
C LEU A 320 -10.54 -9.67 6.85
N GLU A 321 -10.50 -10.64 7.75
CA GLU A 321 -9.77 -11.88 7.54
C GLU A 321 -10.65 -12.84 6.75
N GLY A 322 -10.12 -13.43 5.68
CA GLY A 322 -10.92 -14.33 4.85
C GLY A 322 -10.18 -14.82 3.61
N ASP A 323 -10.86 -15.65 2.86
CA ASP A 323 -10.36 -16.28 1.64
C ASP A 323 -10.99 -15.60 0.41
N ALA A 324 -10.15 -15.08 -0.48
CA ALA A 324 -10.59 -14.48 -1.73
C ALA A 324 -11.34 -15.45 -2.68
N ARG A 325 -11.15 -16.76 -2.50
CA ARG A 325 -11.87 -17.81 -3.25
C ARG A 325 -13.31 -18.03 -2.76
N CYS A 326 -13.64 -17.48 -1.58
CA CYS A 326 -14.96 -17.51 -0.97
C CYS A 326 -15.13 -16.26 -0.11
N LEU A 327 -15.44 -15.14 -0.75
CA LEU A 327 -15.50 -13.84 -0.11
C LEU A 327 -16.55 -13.80 1.01
N PRO A 328 -16.24 -13.21 2.18
CA PRO A 328 -17.19 -13.04 3.28
C PRO A 328 -18.19 -11.91 2.98
N ILE A 329 -18.69 -11.85 1.74
CA ILE A 329 -19.69 -10.90 1.23
C ILE A 329 -20.86 -11.71 0.73
N GLN A 330 -21.98 -11.64 1.45
CA GLN A 330 -23.17 -12.45 1.15
C GLN A 330 -23.91 -11.96 -0.11
N ASP A 331 -24.04 -10.64 -0.25
CA ASP A 331 -24.82 -10.05 -1.32
C ASP A 331 -24.09 -10.05 -2.65
N SER A 332 -24.70 -10.66 -3.66
CA SER A 332 -24.25 -10.55 -5.05
C SER A 332 -24.54 -9.14 -5.58
N SER A 333 -23.70 -8.67 -6.50
CA SER A 333 -23.86 -7.36 -7.14
C SER A 333 -24.00 -6.20 -6.15
N SER A 334 -23.22 -6.21 -5.07
CA SER A 334 -23.21 -5.18 -4.01
C SER A 334 -22.02 -4.21 -4.12
N ILE A 335 -20.99 -4.55 -4.90
CA ILE A 335 -19.72 -3.84 -5.03
C ILE A 335 -19.69 -3.01 -6.32
N ASP A 336 -19.25 -1.76 -6.23
CA ASP A 336 -19.18 -0.82 -7.36
C ASP A 336 -17.84 -0.84 -8.09
N GLY A 337 -16.80 -1.38 -7.49
CA GLY A 337 -15.48 -1.53 -8.12
C GLY A 337 -14.61 -2.53 -7.37
N ILE A 338 -13.72 -3.19 -8.08
CA ILE A 338 -12.75 -4.12 -7.49
C ILE A 338 -11.36 -3.72 -7.95
N ILE A 339 -10.40 -3.63 -7.02
CA ILE A 339 -8.99 -3.38 -7.32
C ILE A 339 -8.15 -4.31 -6.45
N PHE A 340 -7.31 -5.14 -7.08
CA PHE A 340 -6.42 -6.01 -6.34
C PHE A 340 -5.15 -6.39 -7.12
N SER A 341 -4.18 -6.93 -6.39
CA SER A 341 -2.99 -7.56 -6.96
C SER A 341 -2.90 -8.99 -6.42
N PRO A 342 -3.03 -10.00 -7.28
CA PRO A 342 -2.83 -11.37 -6.84
C PRO A 342 -1.36 -11.57 -6.43
N PRO A 343 -1.05 -12.58 -5.61
CA PRO A 343 0.33 -12.90 -5.30
C PRO A 343 1.15 -13.03 -6.60
N TYR A 344 2.28 -12.31 -6.68
CA TYR A 344 3.18 -12.41 -7.83
C TYR A 344 3.87 -13.77 -7.80
N SER A 345 3.17 -14.77 -8.28
CA SER A 345 3.59 -16.16 -8.48
C SER A 345 4.82 -16.58 -7.69
N PHE A 346 4.75 -17.66 -6.97
CA PHE A 346 5.83 -18.53 -6.45
C PHE A 346 7.22 -17.89 -6.18
N ALA A 347 7.43 -16.60 -6.43
CA ALA A 347 8.72 -15.92 -6.32
C ALA A 347 8.96 -15.26 -4.95
N ILE A 348 7.90 -14.97 -4.21
CA ILE A 348 7.99 -14.31 -2.91
C ILE A 348 7.22 -15.13 -1.88
N ASP A 349 7.91 -15.63 -0.88
CA ASP A 349 7.29 -16.20 0.30
C ASP A 349 6.96 -15.07 1.28
N TYR A 350 5.70 -14.60 1.22
CA TYR A 350 5.20 -13.54 2.10
C TYR A 350 5.18 -13.99 3.57
N LEU A 351 4.88 -15.27 3.84
CA LEU A 351 4.84 -15.78 5.20
C LEU A 351 6.21 -15.81 5.86
N GLU A 352 7.26 -16.15 5.10
CA GLU A 352 8.63 -16.10 5.61
C GLU A 352 9.03 -14.65 5.97
N ASN A 353 8.67 -13.68 5.12
CA ASN A 353 8.94 -12.27 5.40
C ASN A 353 8.20 -11.75 6.64
N ASP A 354 6.98 -12.25 6.89
CA ASP A 354 6.10 -11.80 7.96
C ASP A 354 6.10 -12.74 9.18
N SER A 355 6.96 -13.78 9.17
CA SER A 355 6.98 -14.84 10.19
C SER A 355 7.10 -14.32 11.62
N PHE A 356 7.94 -13.31 11.86
CA PHE A 356 8.06 -12.67 13.17
C PHE A 356 6.72 -12.10 13.64
N HIS A 357 6.04 -11.36 12.78
CA HIS A 357 4.79 -10.68 13.09
C HIS A 357 3.64 -11.68 13.28
N LEU A 358 3.58 -12.71 12.45
CA LEU A 358 2.60 -13.78 12.53
C LEU A 358 2.78 -14.60 13.83
N ASN A 359 4.02 -14.94 14.18
CA ASN A 359 4.34 -15.62 15.44
C ASN A 359 3.96 -14.77 16.66
N PHE A 360 4.21 -13.45 16.61
CA PHE A 360 3.80 -12.53 17.67
C PHE A 360 2.28 -12.52 17.86
N LEU A 361 1.52 -12.61 16.76
CA LEU A 361 0.06 -12.69 16.77
C LEU A 361 -0.47 -14.09 17.11
N GLY A 362 0.40 -15.09 17.31
CA GLY A 362 0.00 -16.47 17.64
C GLY A 362 -0.54 -17.27 16.45
N THR A 363 -0.21 -16.86 15.22
CA THR A 363 -0.70 -17.50 14.00
C THR A 363 0.02 -18.82 13.73
N ASP A 364 -0.73 -19.85 13.38
CA ASP A 364 -0.20 -21.10 12.83
C ASP A 364 0.23 -20.90 11.37
N ILE A 365 1.53 -20.65 11.19
CA ILE A 365 2.11 -20.31 9.87
C ILE A 365 2.04 -21.50 8.91
N ASP A 366 2.20 -22.72 9.40
CA ASP A 366 2.18 -23.92 8.56
C ASP A 366 0.77 -24.14 7.99
N ARG A 367 -0.24 -24.01 8.82
CA ARG A 367 -1.63 -24.06 8.39
C ARG A 367 -1.95 -22.92 7.40
N LEU A 368 -1.55 -21.70 7.70
CA LEU A 368 -1.76 -20.55 6.82
C LEU A 368 -1.09 -20.79 5.45
N ARG A 369 0.09 -21.41 5.42
CA ARG A 369 0.81 -21.76 4.18
C ARG A 369 0.02 -22.72 3.30
N GLU A 370 -0.68 -23.68 3.91
CA GLU A 370 -1.51 -24.64 3.19
C GLU A 370 -2.79 -24.02 2.59
N GLU A 371 -3.20 -22.86 3.11
CA GLU A 371 -4.40 -22.13 2.68
C GLU A 371 -4.09 -21.00 1.68
N MET A 372 -2.87 -20.40 1.73
CA MET A 372 -2.54 -19.23 0.92
C MET A 372 -2.38 -19.52 -0.56
N ILE A 373 -3.01 -18.69 -1.38
CA ILE A 373 -2.88 -18.69 -2.84
C ILE A 373 -1.41 -18.45 -3.24
N GLY A 374 -0.89 -19.26 -4.16
CA GLY A 374 0.49 -19.17 -4.67
C GLY A 374 1.55 -19.86 -3.80
N LEU A 375 1.24 -20.29 -2.57
CA LEU A 375 2.18 -21.01 -1.71
C LEU A 375 1.91 -22.50 -1.64
N ARG A 376 0.69 -22.94 -1.95
CA ARG A 376 0.28 -24.35 -1.95
C ARG A 376 1.00 -25.16 -3.01
N GLY A 377 1.33 -26.41 -2.69
CA GLY A 377 2.00 -27.35 -3.59
C GLY A 377 3.48 -27.54 -3.29
N ARG A 378 4.02 -28.67 -3.68
CA ARG A 378 5.42 -29.09 -3.40
C ARG A 378 6.39 -28.70 -4.51
N THR A 379 5.95 -28.71 -5.76
CA THR A 379 6.75 -28.34 -6.93
C THR A 379 6.27 -27.01 -7.52
N LEU A 380 7.13 -26.30 -8.25
CA LEU A 380 6.75 -25.06 -8.92
C LEU A 380 5.59 -25.26 -9.89
N ARG A 381 5.55 -26.41 -10.60
CA ARG A 381 4.47 -26.75 -11.51
C ARG A 381 3.15 -26.95 -10.76
N GLN A 382 3.14 -27.73 -9.67
CA GLN A 382 1.96 -27.87 -8.81
C GLN A 382 1.48 -26.53 -8.25
N LYS A 383 2.41 -25.68 -7.81
CA LYS A 383 2.06 -24.33 -7.32
C LYS A 383 1.36 -23.51 -8.41
N PHE A 384 1.84 -23.59 -9.65
CA PHE A 384 1.22 -22.90 -10.77
C PHE A 384 -0.19 -23.43 -11.11
N GLU A 385 -0.36 -24.74 -11.19
CA GLU A 385 -1.65 -25.38 -11.47
C GLU A 385 -2.70 -25.06 -10.37
N LEU A 386 -2.27 -25.06 -9.11
CA LEU A 386 -3.13 -24.66 -7.99
C LEU A 386 -3.43 -23.16 -8.02
N TYR A 387 -2.46 -22.33 -8.39
CA TYR A 387 -2.66 -20.90 -8.55
C TYR A 387 -3.69 -20.58 -9.62
N GLU A 388 -3.62 -21.24 -10.78
CA GLU A 388 -4.59 -21.09 -11.86
C GLU A 388 -6.00 -21.44 -11.41
N THR A 389 -6.17 -22.60 -10.77
CA THR A 389 -7.46 -23.03 -10.18
C THR A 389 -7.99 -22.07 -9.12
N ASP A 390 -7.10 -21.56 -8.25
CA ASP A 390 -7.46 -20.60 -7.22
C ASP A 390 -7.89 -19.25 -7.81
N MET A 391 -7.16 -18.75 -8.79
CA MET A 391 -7.47 -17.48 -9.44
C MET A 391 -8.77 -17.53 -10.23
N GLU A 392 -9.13 -18.67 -10.82
CA GLU A 392 -10.45 -18.86 -11.43
C GLU A 392 -11.57 -18.67 -10.40
N LYS A 393 -11.43 -19.27 -9.21
CA LYS A 393 -12.40 -19.10 -8.12
C LYS A 393 -12.47 -17.66 -7.64
N VAL A 394 -11.31 -16.99 -7.48
CA VAL A 394 -11.25 -15.58 -7.10
C VAL A 394 -11.97 -14.70 -8.12
N LEU A 395 -11.75 -14.92 -9.43
CA LEU A 395 -12.41 -14.15 -10.47
C LEU A 395 -13.92 -14.43 -10.55
N SER A 396 -14.33 -15.68 -10.26
CA SER A 396 -15.75 -16.03 -10.11
C SER A 396 -16.41 -15.27 -8.96
N GLU A 397 -15.76 -15.21 -7.79
CA GLU A 397 -16.26 -14.45 -6.64
C GLU A 397 -16.26 -12.94 -6.92
N CYS A 398 -15.21 -12.40 -7.54
CA CYS A 398 -15.17 -11.02 -7.99
C CYS A 398 -16.36 -10.71 -8.93
N ALA A 399 -16.62 -11.59 -9.91
CA ALA A 399 -17.77 -11.42 -10.80
C ALA A 399 -19.09 -11.51 -10.06
N ARG A 400 -19.21 -12.40 -9.07
CA ARG A 400 -20.43 -12.54 -8.27
C ARG A 400 -20.79 -11.26 -7.53
N VAL A 401 -19.83 -10.63 -6.86
CA VAL A 401 -20.08 -9.46 -6.00
C VAL A 401 -20.09 -8.13 -6.75
N LEU A 402 -19.36 -8.01 -7.87
CA LEU A 402 -19.29 -6.79 -8.66
C LEU A 402 -20.62 -6.53 -9.39
N ARG A 403 -21.12 -5.31 -9.39
CA ARG A 403 -22.32 -4.93 -10.14
C ARG A 403 -22.11 -5.01 -11.65
N PRO A 404 -23.14 -5.38 -12.45
CA PRO A 404 -23.05 -5.32 -13.91
C PRO A 404 -22.64 -3.92 -14.40
N GLY A 405 -21.82 -3.90 -15.46
CA GLY A 405 -21.28 -2.67 -16.04
C GLY A 405 -20.09 -2.05 -15.27
N ARG A 406 -19.81 -2.50 -14.05
CA ARG A 406 -18.71 -2.00 -13.23
C ARG A 406 -17.37 -2.70 -13.54
N ILE A 407 -16.29 -2.16 -13.02
CA ILE A 407 -14.92 -2.51 -13.39
C ILE A 407 -14.22 -3.28 -12.27
N CYS A 408 -13.55 -4.37 -12.65
CA CYS A 408 -12.56 -5.08 -11.84
C CYS A 408 -11.17 -4.77 -12.42
N THR A 409 -10.32 -4.15 -11.62
CA THR A 409 -8.93 -3.83 -12.00
C THR A 409 -7.97 -4.77 -11.31
N ILE A 410 -7.10 -5.41 -12.10
CA ILE A 410 -6.06 -6.32 -11.61
C ILE A 410 -4.70 -5.71 -11.92
N VAL A 411 -3.86 -5.54 -10.91
CA VAL A 411 -2.47 -5.11 -11.10
C VAL A 411 -1.57 -6.33 -10.95
N VAL A 412 -0.88 -6.69 -12.02
CA VAL A 412 -0.08 -7.93 -12.05
C VAL A 412 1.17 -7.79 -12.89
N GLY A 413 2.26 -8.34 -12.37
CA GLY A 413 3.51 -8.48 -13.11
C GLY A 413 3.75 -9.90 -13.58
N THR A 414 4.45 -10.05 -14.68
CA THR A 414 4.79 -11.36 -15.25
C THR A 414 6.30 -11.56 -15.34
N ASN A 415 6.78 -12.70 -14.83
CA ASN A 415 8.12 -13.18 -15.08
C ASN A 415 8.08 -14.33 -16.11
N LYS A 416 8.13 -13.98 -17.39
CA LYS A 416 8.07 -14.97 -18.49
C LYS A 416 9.21 -15.99 -18.44
N ASN A 417 10.39 -15.62 -17.97
CA ASN A 417 11.53 -16.55 -17.85
C ASN A 417 11.28 -17.62 -16.77
N GLN A 418 10.62 -17.25 -15.67
CA GLN A 418 10.26 -18.21 -14.63
C GLN A 418 9.13 -19.12 -15.11
N LEU A 419 8.10 -18.57 -15.73
CA LEU A 419 7.00 -19.34 -16.29
C LEU A 419 7.47 -20.31 -17.38
N SER A 420 8.38 -19.89 -18.25
CA SER A 420 9.02 -20.73 -19.26
C SER A 420 9.65 -21.98 -18.65
N LYS A 421 10.38 -21.83 -17.55
CA LYS A 421 11.00 -22.95 -16.83
C LYS A 421 9.96 -23.88 -16.17
N ILE A 422 8.86 -23.31 -15.68
CA ILE A 422 7.79 -24.08 -15.01
C ILE A 422 6.97 -24.89 -16.02
N LEU A 423 6.67 -24.26 -17.16
CA LEU A 423 5.82 -24.83 -18.21
C LEU A 423 6.62 -25.63 -19.25
N GLU A 424 7.96 -25.55 -19.20
CA GLU A 424 8.85 -26.19 -20.18
C GLU A 424 8.59 -25.74 -21.63
N VAL A 425 8.25 -24.43 -21.78
CA VAL A 425 7.91 -23.78 -23.05
C VAL A 425 8.87 -22.61 -23.29
N PRO A 426 9.33 -22.32 -24.52
CA PRO A 426 10.18 -21.16 -24.79
C PRO A 426 9.59 -19.84 -24.28
N PRO A 427 10.39 -18.91 -23.76
CA PRO A 427 9.88 -17.65 -23.19
C PRO A 427 9.01 -16.82 -24.14
N GLY A 428 9.24 -16.92 -25.46
CA GLY A 428 8.45 -16.24 -26.47
C GLY A 428 7.03 -16.79 -26.68
N GLU A 429 6.81 -18.06 -26.26
CA GLU A 429 5.52 -18.76 -26.39
C GLU A 429 4.73 -18.75 -25.08
N VAL A 430 5.34 -18.29 -23.99
CA VAL A 430 4.70 -18.23 -22.66
C VAL A 430 3.70 -17.07 -22.61
N LYS A 431 2.43 -17.39 -22.30
CA LYS A 431 1.44 -16.38 -21.91
C LYS A 431 1.82 -15.74 -20.58
N GLY A 432 1.62 -14.44 -20.46
CA GLY A 432 1.78 -13.73 -19.21
C GLY A 432 0.68 -14.05 -18.20
N ILE A 433 0.95 -13.80 -16.92
CA ILE A 433 -0.10 -13.92 -15.88
C ILE A 433 -1.26 -12.96 -16.17
N ASP A 434 -0.98 -11.78 -16.71
CA ASP A 434 -1.99 -10.82 -17.15
C ASP A 434 -2.92 -11.39 -18.23
N GLU A 435 -2.38 -12.14 -19.20
CA GLU A 435 -3.14 -12.80 -20.25
C GLU A 435 -3.95 -13.98 -19.67
N LEU A 436 -3.35 -14.77 -18.78
CA LEU A 436 -4.02 -15.86 -18.07
C LEU A 436 -5.25 -15.36 -17.31
N LEU A 437 -5.10 -14.30 -16.51
CA LEU A 437 -6.20 -13.76 -15.71
C LEU A 437 -7.34 -13.19 -16.55
N VAL A 438 -7.02 -12.59 -17.71
CA VAL A 438 -8.04 -12.18 -18.69
C VAL A 438 -8.82 -13.38 -19.22
N GLU A 439 -8.13 -14.47 -19.55
CA GLU A 439 -8.77 -15.70 -20.05
C GLU A 439 -9.65 -16.35 -18.98
N LEU A 440 -9.17 -16.47 -17.75
CA LEU A 440 -9.93 -17.01 -16.61
C LEU A 440 -11.15 -16.16 -16.23
N GLY A 441 -11.10 -14.85 -16.46
CA GLY A 441 -12.23 -13.96 -16.16
C GLY A 441 -13.37 -14.01 -17.17
N LYS A 442 -13.10 -14.37 -18.44
CA LYS A 442 -14.09 -14.39 -19.53
C LYS A 442 -15.31 -15.27 -19.26
N PRO A 443 -15.17 -16.52 -18.81
CA PRO A 443 -16.32 -17.39 -18.50
C PRO A 443 -17.25 -16.81 -17.44
N HIS A 444 -16.71 -15.96 -16.55
CA HIS A 444 -17.46 -15.30 -15.48
C HIS A 444 -18.01 -13.92 -15.86
N GLY A 445 -17.93 -13.55 -17.17
CA GLY A 445 -18.45 -12.28 -17.67
C GLY A 445 -17.53 -11.07 -17.47
N LEU A 446 -16.28 -11.26 -17.03
CA LEU A 446 -15.28 -10.21 -16.92
C LEU A 446 -14.53 -10.04 -18.23
N ASN A 447 -14.78 -8.95 -18.95
CA ASN A 447 -14.25 -8.72 -20.28
C ASN A 447 -13.23 -7.59 -20.29
N LEU A 448 -12.08 -7.83 -20.92
CA LEU A 448 -11.01 -6.83 -21.02
C LEU A 448 -11.51 -5.58 -21.78
N ILE A 449 -11.35 -4.42 -21.14
CA ILE A 449 -11.60 -3.10 -21.78
C ILE A 449 -10.32 -2.31 -22.00
N ARG A 450 -9.35 -2.42 -21.08
CA ARG A 450 -8.07 -1.70 -21.21
C ARG A 450 -6.96 -2.45 -20.47
N LYS A 451 -5.74 -2.34 -21.00
CA LYS A 451 -4.51 -2.80 -20.34
C LYS A 451 -3.46 -1.69 -20.45
N LEU A 452 -2.98 -1.20 -19.32
CA LEU A 452 -1.87 -0.25 -19.22
C LEU A 452 -0.63 -1.00 -18.79
N SER A 453 0.55 -0.56 -19.21
CA SER A 453 1.82 -1.14 -18.77
C SER A 453 2.66 -0.10 -18.04
N ARG A 454 3.31 -0.52 -16.96
CA ARG A 454 4.31 0.29 -16.26
C ARG A 454 5.63 -0.47 -16.14
N GLN A 455 6.73 0.28 -16.16
CA GLN A 455 8.04 -0.29 -15.94
C GLN A 455 8.34 -0.35 -14.44
N ILE A 456 8.86 -1.47 -13.97
CA ILE A 456 9.27 -1.62 -12.59
C ILE A 456 10.80 -1.64 -12.55
N THR A 457 11.39 -0.66 -11.86
CA THR A 457 12.79 -0.70 -11.47
C THR A 457 12.91 -1.48 -10.17
N GLY A 458 13.00 -2.80 -10.27
CA GLY A 458 13.09 -3.69 -9.12
C GLY A 458 14.50 -4.19 -8.87
N MET A 459 14.80 -4.52 -7.61
CA MET A 459 16.02 -5.24 -7.25
C MET A 459 15.99 -6.63 -7.90
N ALA A 460 17.11 -7.00 -8.53
CA ALA A 460 17.42 -8.33 -9.02
C ALA A 460 16.45 -8.95 -10.05
N ASN A 461 16.60 -8.55 -11.30
CA ASN A 461 16.43 -9.36 -12.54
C ASN A 461 15.12 -10.13 -12.80
N THR A 462 14.02 -9.94 -12.05
CA THR A 462 12.92 -10.88 -12.15
C THR A 462 11.67 -10.33 -12.82
N MET A 463 11.32 -9.09 -12.63
CA MET A 463 10.12 -8.50 -13.22
C MET A 463 10.43 -7.08 -13.71
N ARG A 464 10.19 -6.81 -14.99
CA ARG A 464 10.48 -5.49 -15.58
C ARG A 464 9.22 -4.72 -15.94
N THR A 465 8.10 -5.41 -16.10
CA THR A 465 6.83 -4.81 -16.51
C THR A 465 5.71 -5.31 -15.64
N GLU A 466 4.88 -4.40 -15.18
CA GLU A 466 3.63 -4.65 -14.49
C GLU A 466 2.49 -4.14 -15.36
N PHE A 467 1.36 -4.81 -15.32
CA PHE A 467 0.17 -4.46 -16.08
C PHE A 467 -0.97 -4.07 -15.15
N ILE A 468 -1.69 -3.03 -15.52
CA ILE A 468 -2.97 -2.63 -14.94
C ILE A 468 -4.03 -3.09 -15.92
N VAL A 469 -4.76 -4.13 -15.57
CA VAL A 469 -5.75 -4.81 -16.42
C VAL A 469 -7.14 -4.41 -15.95
N LEU A 470 -7.91 -3.71 -16.77
CA LEU A 470 -9.27 -3.30 -16.47
C LEU A 470 -10.25 -4.25 -17.19
N LEU A 471 -11.04 -4.95 -16.39
CA LEU A 471 -12.07 -5.89 -16.85
C LEU A 471 -13.44 -5.33 -16.49
N GLN A 472 -14.39 -5.33 -17.43
CA GLN A 472 -15.76 -4.92 -17.17
C GLN A 472 -16.66 -6.13 -17.01
N ARG A 473 -17.48 -6.14 -15.96
CA ARG A 473 -18.55 -7.13 -15.80
C ARG A 473 -19.70 -6.84 -16.77
N ARG A 474 -20.09 -7.81 -17.58
CA ARG A 474 -21.31 -7.78 -18.41
C ARG A 474 -22.57 -7.97 -17.58
#